data_ec749bb2583b7e9f8dac12dca9f1dada
#
_entry.id   ec749bb2583b7e9f8dac12dca9f1dada
#
_cell.length_a   1.000
_cell.length_b   1.000
_cell.length_c   1.000
_cell.angle_alpha   90.00
_cell.angle_beta   90.00
_cell.angle_gamma   90.00
#
_symmetry.space_group_name_H-M   'P 1'
#
loop_
_entity.id
_entity.type
_entity.pdbx_description
1 polymer ?
#
loop_
_entity_poly.entity_id
_entity_poly.type
_entity_poly.pdbx_seq_one_letter_code
_entity_poly.pdbx_strand_id
1 'polypeptide(L)'
;VCKLVRPSFDAEGSNVKLQCQGELLTFMAETAGIMIILGGAFEDLQAIRQKRANHHVPGFNKNEETLDKRYSLRDDLISIGMSRELLGRIGSIVELDKFTRDDFKDILLRKEGPLEIRKAAFKKDNLYMIVDEDMPDKIVDKIIEQNLGARGVANIVEEICNESYNFDMLSRGDKYIRIHSGMLNGEPPIFMKRK
;
A
#
# COMPACT_ATOMS: atom_id res chain seq x y z
N VAL A 1 9.10 -19.23 0.14
CA VAL A 1 7.97 -18.57 0.82
C VAL A 1 6.99 -19.65 1.22
N CYS A 2 6.70 -19.78 2.53
CA CYS A 2 5.73 -20.73 3.05
C CYS A 2 4.32 -20.12 3.01
N LYS A 3 3.33 -20.91 2.62
CA LYS A 3 1.93 -20.50 2.55
C LYS A 3 1.13 -21.24 3.61
N LEU A 4 0.41 -20.49 4.45
CA LEU A 4 -0.56 -21.07 5.39
C LEU A 4 -1.74 -21.61 4.60
N VAL A 5 -2.01 -22.94 4.68
CA VAL A 5 -3.01 -23.60 3.85
C VAL A 5 -4.37 -23.64 4.54
N ARG A 6 -4.44 -24.05 5.79
CA ARG A 6 -5.65 -24.04 6.64
C ARG A 6 -5.27 -24.29 8.09
N PRO A 7 -5.59 -23.40 9.04
CA PRO A 7 -5.59 -23.75 10.45
C PRO A 7 -6.87 -24.55 10.77
N SER A 8 -6.75 -25.71 11.41
CA SER A 8 -7.84 -26.40 12.06
C SER A 8 -7.67 -26.23 13.58
N PHE A 9 -8.75 -25.84 14.24
CA PHE A 9 -8.76 -25.55 15.69
C PHE A 9 -9.53 -26.68 16.38
N ASP A 10 -8.85 -27.49 17.15
CA ASP A 10 -9.42 -28.53 17.99
C ASP A 10 -9.33 -28.14 19.46
N ALA A 11 -10.09 -28.80 20.33
CA ALA A 11 -10.15 -28.48 21.76
C ALA A 11 -8.82 -28.67 22.50
N GLU A 12 -7.88 -29.40 21.93
CA GLU A 12 -6.57 -29.72 22.54
C GLU A 12 -5.39 -28.94 21.92
N GLY A 13 -5.65 -28.03 20.98
CA GLY A 13 -4.65 -27.22 20.29
C GLY A 13 -4.98 -26.98 18.83
N SER A 14 -4.15 -26.17 18.16
CA SER A 14 -4.37 -25.83 16.77
C SER A 14 -3.36 -26.53 15.87
N ASN A 15 -3.86 -27.31 14.93
CA ASN A 15 -3.06 -27.86 13.85
C ASN A 15 -2.82 -26.81 12.77
N VAL A 16 -1.59 -26.39 12.61
CA VAL A 16 -1.18 -25.42 11.58
C VAL A 16 -0.56 -26.18 10.41
N LYS A 17 -1.10 -26.01 9.22
CA LYS A 17 -0.58 -26.59 7.98
C LYS A 17 0.11 -25.50 7.17
N LEU A 18 1.40 -25.68 6.92
CA LEU A 18 2.22 -24.83 6.07
C LEU A 18 2.64 -25.59 4.84
N GLN A 19 2.48 -25.01 3.67
CA GLN A 19 3.02 -25.54 2.42
C GLN A 19 4.30 -24.77 2.08
N CYS A 20 5.44 -25.47 2.17
CA CYS A 20 6.75 -24.93 1.84
C CYS A 20 7.36 -25.79 0.74
N GLN A 21 7.73 -25.18 -0.40
CA GLN A 21 8.43 -25.86 -1.51
C GLN A 21 7.74 -27.15 -2.00
N GLY A 22 6.40 -27.21 -1.94
CA GLY A 22 5.63 -28.37 -2.35
C GLY A 22 5.37 -29.39 -1.23
N GLU A 23 6.06 -29.32 -0.10
CA GLU A 23 5.82 -30.21 1.05
C GLU A 23 4.78 -29.61 2.00
N LEU A 24 3.89 -30.44 2.53
CA LEU A 24 2.91 -30.08 3.53
C LEU A 24 3.44 -30.38 4.93
N LEU A 25 3.79 -29.37 5.68
CA LEU A 25 4.22 -29.48 7.07
C LEU A 25 3.00 -29.28 7.98
N THR A 26 2.77 -30.20 8.89
CA THR A 26 1.74 -30.10 9.93
C THR A 26 2.42 -30.10 11.28
N PHE A 27 2.12 -29.12 12.10
CA PHE A 27 2.61 -29.04 13.49
C PHE A 27 1.53 -28.52 14.43
N MET A 28 1.63 -28.90 15.68
CA MET A 28 0.79 -28.38 16.74
C MET A 28 1.33 -27.04 17.21
N ALA A 29 0.48 -26.03 17.27
CA ALA A 29 0.84 -24.73 17.79
C ALA A 29 -0.20 -24.26 18.83
N GLU A 30 0.27 -23.71 19.92
CA GLU A 30 -0.61 -23.04 20.88
C GLU A 30 -1.02 -21.67 20.31
N THR A 31 -2.31 -21.48 20.08
CA THR A 31 -2.85 -20.27 19.43
C THR A 31 -3.50 -19.31 20.43
N ALA A 32 -3.58 -19.66 21.71
CA ALA A 32 -4.27 -18.86 22.73
C ALA A 32 -3.72 -17.42 22.88
N GLY A 33 -2.44 -17.21 22.54
CA GLY A 33 -1.78 -15.90 22.62
C GLY A 33 -1.57 -15.21 21.26
N ILE A 34 -2.12 -15.75 20.16
CA ILE A 34 -1.89 -15.19 18.83
C ILE A 34 -2.91 -14.09 18.53
N MET A 35 -2.43 -12.89 18.21
CA MET A 35 -3.25 -11.83 17.67
C MET A 35 -3.46 -12.07 16.17
N ILE A 36 -4.72 -12.11 15.74
CA ILE A 36 -5.09 -12.26 14.33
C ILE A 36 -5.57 -10.92 13.81
N ILE A 37 -4.88 -10.39 12.80
CA ILE A 37 -5.24 -9.15 12.11
C ILE A 37 -5.72 -9.52 10.71
N LEU A 38 -6.97 -9.19 10.40
CA LEU A 38 -7.56 -9.38 9.08
C LEU A 38 -7.60 -8.03 8.36
N GLY A 39 -7.10 -7.98 7.14
CA GLY A 39 -7.11 -6.77 6.30
C GLY A 39 -7.83 -7.02 4.98
N GLY A 40 -8.52 -5.99 4.48
CA GLY A 40 -9.18 -6.02 3.18
C GLY A 40 -9.36 -4.62 2.61
N ALA A 41 -9.40 -4.49 1.28
CA ALA A 41 -9.59 -3.21 0.61
C ALA A 41 -11.07 -2.79 0.53
N PHE A 42 -11.99 -3.73 0.38
CA PHE A 42 -13.45 -3.53 0.35
C PHE A 42 -13.89 -2.32 -0.50
N GLU A 43 -13.43 -2.26 -1.75
CA GLU A 43 -13.67 -1.11 -2.67
C GLU A 43 -15.16 -0.81 -2.87
N ASP A 44 -16.02 -1.83 -2.78
CA ASP A 44 -17.48 -1.70 -2.94
C ASP A 44 -18.19 -1.00 -1.77
N LEU A 45 -17.52 -0.78 -0.63
CA LEU A 45 -18.14 -0.17 0.55
C LEU A 45 -18.73 1.21 0.25
N GLN A 46 -17.99 2.05 -0.48
CA GLN A 46 -18.46 3.40 -0.83
C GLN A 46 -19.65 3.36 -1.75
N ALA A 47 -19.67 2.47 -2.74
CA ALA A 47 -20.80 2.30 -3.66
C ALA A 47 -22.07 1.85 -2.92
N ILE A 48 -21.92 0.96 -1.94
CA ILE A 48 -23.04 0.50 -1.10
C ILE A 48 -23.57 1.63 -0.23
N ARG A 49 -22.72 2.41 0.40
CA ARG A 49 -23.11 3.58 1.21
C ARG A 49 -23.83 4.62 0.37
N GLN A 50 -23.32 4.92 -0.83
CA GLN A 50 -23.97 5.85 -1.77
C GLN A 50 -25.34 5.35 -2.24
N LYS A 51 -25.48 4.07 -2.58
CA LYS A 51 -26.78 3.48 -2.95
C LYS A 51 -27.80 3.60 -1.81
N ARG A 52 -27.38 3.34 -0.57
CA ARG A 52 -28.25 3.51 0.61
C ARG A 52 -28.66 4.97 0.83
N ALA A 53 -27.73 5.91 0.68
CA ALA A 53 -28.00 7.33 0.79
C ALA A 53 -29.02 7.79 -0.25
N ASN A 54 -28.93 7.29 -1.49
CA ASN A 54 -29.84 7.64 -2.57
C ASN A 54 -31.23 6.99 -2.45
N HIS A 55 -31.36 5.84 -1.78
CA HIS A 55 -32.65 5.14 -1.64
C HIS A 55 -33.54 5.69 -0.52
N HIS A 56 -33.09 6.67 0.28
CA HIS A 56 -33.78 7.07 1.50
C HIS A 56 -34.38 8.50 1.46
N VAL A 57 -34.77 9.04 0.29
CA VAL A 57 -35.34 10.37 0.24
C VAL A 57 -36.70 10.40 -0.48
N PRO A 58 -37.79 10.29 0.26
CA PRO A 58 -38.93 11.17 0.05
C PRO A 58 -39.09 12.13 1.22
N GLY A 59 -38.70 13.40 1.01
CA GLY A 59 -39.13 14.52 1.82
C GLY A 59 -38.21 15.04 2.93
N PHE A 60 -37.70 16.26 2.73
CA PHE A 60 -37.18 17.25 3.69
C PHE A 60 -35.94 16.89 4.57
N ASN A 61 -34.90 17.67 4.35
CA ASN A 61 -33.63 17.80 5.06
C ASN A 61 -32.52 16.76 4.68
N LYS A 62 -31.75 17.17 3.68
CA LYS A 62 -30.43 16.61 3.39
C LYS A 62 -29.41 17.04 4.47
N ASN A 63 -29.31 16.29 5.53
CA ASN A 63 -28.09 16.29 6.35
C ASN A 63 -27.38 14.96 6.09
N GLU A 64 -26.37 14.99 5.24
CA GLU A 64 -25.53 13.82 4.89
C GLU A 64 -24.91 13.15 6.13
N GLU A 65 -24.65 13.90 7.19
CA GLU A 65 -24.10 13.40 8.45
C GLU A 65 -25.04 12.50 9.27
N THR A 66 -26.36 12.56 9.03
CA THR A 66 -27.34 11.79 9.83
C THR A 66 -27.63 10.41 9.27
N LEU A 67 -27.30 10.14 8.01
CA LEU A 67 -27.52 8.85 7.34
C LEU A 67 -26.45 7.82 7.69
N ASP A 68 -25.26 8.26 7.95
CA ASP A 68 -24.10 7.37 8.26
C ASP A 68 -24.18 6.77 9.67
N LYS A 69 -24.91 7.41 10.59
CA LYS A 69 -25.05 6.93 11.98
C LYS A 69 -25.98 5.73 12.18
N ARG A 70 -26.79 5.36 11.18
CA ARG A 70 -27.77 4.26 11.31
C ARG A 70 -27.19 2.89 11.03
N TYR A 71 -26.09 2.81 10.27
CA TYR A 71 -25.45 1.56 9.89
C TYR A 71 -24.05 1.50 10.45
N SER A 72 -23.76 0.40 11.08
CA SER A 72 -22.40 0.13 11.58
C SER A 72 -21.51 -0.36 10.44
N LEU A 73 -20.20 -0.21 10.57
CA LEU A 73 -19.23 -0.82 9.66
C LEU A 73 -19.44 -2.35 9.52
N ARG A 74 -19.98 -2.99 10.56
CA ARG A 74 -20.36 -4.43 10.50
C ARG A 74 -21.48 -4.68 9.51
N ASP A 75 -22.51 -3.82 9.47
CA ASP A 75 -23.64 -3.96 8.54
C ASP A 75 -23.17 -3.75 7.10
N ASP A 76 -22.22 -2.85 6.90
CA ASP A 76 -21.60 -2.63 5.59
C ASP A 76 -20.87 -3.87 5.11
N LEU A 77 -20.05 -4.48 5.97
CA LEU A 77 -19.30 -5.71 5.65
C LEU A 77 -20.24 -6.91 5.39
N ILE A 78 -21.35 -7.03 6.11
CA ILE A 78 -22.39 -8.02 5.82
C ILE A 78 -22.97 -7.82 4.40
N SER A 79 -23.18 -6.56 4.02
CA SER A 79 -23.74 -6.21 2.71
C SER A 79 -22.80 -6.56 1.54
N ILE A 80 -21.50 -6.64 1.79
CA ILE A 80 -20.49 -7.11 0.81
C ILE A 80 -20.43 -8.64 0.75
N GLY A 81 -21.09 -9.35 1.68
CA GLY A 81 -21.12 -10.79 1.70
C GLY A 81 -20.29 -11.45 2.81
N MET A 82 -19.77 -10.68 3.76
CA MET A 82 -19.12 -11.27 4.94
C MET A 82 -20.17 -11.94 5.84
N SER A 83 -19.85 -13.14 6.33
CA SER A 83 -20.78 -13.86 7.21
C SER A 83 -20.88 -13.17 8.58
N ARG A 84 -22.12 -13.13 9.11
CA ARG A 84 -22.38 -12.59 10.46
C ARG A 84 -21.62 -13.35 11.53
N GLU A 85 -21.43 -14.66 11.32
CA GLU A 85 -20.70 -15.51 12.25
C GLU A 85 -19.23 -15.10 12.35
N LEU A 86 -18.55 -14.88 11.21
CA LEU A 86 -17.18 -14.40 11.17
C LEU A 86 -17.06 -13.04 11.86
N LEU A 87 -17.92 -12.10 11.51
CA LEU A 87 -17.91 -10.75 12.09
C LEU A 87 -18.21 -10.78 13.60
N GLY A 88 -19.03 -11.72 14.07
CA GLY A 88 -19.29 -11.93 15.49
C GLY A 88 -18.06 -12.36 16.29
N ARG A 89 -17.10 -13.04 15.64
CA ARG A 89 -15.83 -13.46 16.26
C ARG A 89 -14.75 -12.40 16.22
N ILE A 90 -14.90 -11.37 15.38
CA ILE A 90 -13.94 -10.26 15.27
C ILE A 90 -14.24 -9.25 16.40
N GLY A 91 -13.28 -9.07 17.30
CA GLY A 91 -13.44 -8.20 18.47
C GLY A 91 -13.54 -6.73 18.11
N SER A 92 -12.66 -6.24 17.21
CA SER A 92 -12.61 -4.84 16.81
C SER A 92 -12.52 -4.74 15.28
N ILE A 93 -13.25 -3.80 14.71
CA ILE A 93 -13.21 -3.49 13.28
C ILE A 93 -12.87 -2.00 13.16
N VAL A 94 -11.83 -1.69 12.41
CA VAL A 94 -11.34 -0.33 12.21
C VAL A 94 -11.30 -0.05 10.72
N GLU A 95 -11.88 1.07 10.31
CA GLU A 95 -11.74 1.63 8.97
C GLU A 95 -10.57 2.62 8.98
N LEU A 96 -9.68 2.48 8.02
CA LEU A 96 -8.55 3.39 7.87
C LEU A 96 -8.94 4.53 6.93
N ASP A 97 -8.50 5.73 7.26
CA ASP A 97 -8.67 6.89 6.41
C ASP A 97 -7.86 6.76 5.11
N LYS A 98 -8.30 7.48 4.08
CA LYS A 98 -7.54 7.58 2.84
C LYS A 98 -6.27 8.38 3.08
N PHE A 99 -5.20 7.98 2.40
CA PHE A 99 -3.95 8.74 2.43
C PHE A 99 -4.16 10.15 1.89
N THR A 100 -3.64 11.12 2.63
CA THR A 100 -3.54 12.51 2.22
C THR A 100 -2.29 12.73 1.37
N ARG A 101 -2.18 13.91 0.76
CA ARG A 101 -0.96 14.33 0.05
C ARG A 101 0.28 14.30 0.95
N ASP A 102 0.12 14.74 2.18
CA ASP A 102 1.21 14.79 3.16
C ASP A 102 1.64 13.39 3.60
N ASP A 103 0.69 12.46 3.76
CA ASP A 103 0.99 11.05 4.06
C ASP A 103 1.85 10.41 2.95
N PHE A 104 1.53 10.65 1.67
CA PHE A 104 2.33 10.15 0.56
C PHE A 104 3.74 10.76 0.57
N LYS A 105 3.85 12.05 0.87
CA LYS A 105 5.14 12.75 0.97
C LYS A 105 5.98 12.18 2.12
N ASP A 106 5.38 11.92 3.26
CA ASP A 106 6.02 11.30 4.41
C ASP A 106 6.51 9.87 4.11
N ILE A 107 5.69 9.07 3.40
CA ILE A 107 6.10 7.72 2.95
C ILE A 107 7.31 7.81 2.01
N LEU A 108 7.31 8.75 1.08
CA LEU A 108 8.38 8.94 0.10
C LEU A 108 9.71 9.36 0.74
N LEU A 109 9.66 10.32 1.68
CA LEU A 109 10.83 11.00 2.24
C LEU A 109 11.34 10.39 3.56
N ARG A 110 10.62 9.44 4.17
CA ARG A 110 11.08 8.81 5.41
C ARG A 110 12.46 8.18 5.25
N LYS A 111 13.21 8.06 6.35
CA LYS A 111 14.57 7.50 6.39
C LYS A 111 14.69 6.10 5.77
N GLU A 112 13.64 5.28 5.87
CA GLU A 112 13.55 3.94 5.27
C GLU A 112 12.54 3.92 4.13
N GLY A 113 12.27 5.07 3.53
CA GLY A 113 11.35 5.23 2.42
C GLY A 113 11.94 4.78 1.09
N PRO A 114 11.09 4.62 0.06
CA PRO A 114 11.52 4.11 -1.25
C PRO A 114 12.65 4.92 -1.87
N LEU A 115 12.64 6.24 -1.71
CA LEU A 115 13.65 7.13 -2.27
C LEU A 115 15.01 6.93 -1.62
N GLU A 116 15.06 6.84 -0.28
CA GLU A 116 16.32 6.63 0.46
C GLU A 116 16.89 5.24 0.24
N ILE A 117 16.03 4.21 0.11
CA ILE A 117 16.46 2.86 -0.26
C ILE A 117 17.16 2.88 -1.63
N ARG A 118 16.62 3.59 -2.61
CA ARG A 118 17.22 3.71 -3.94
C ARG A 118 18.49 4.53 -3.93
N LYS A 119 18.56 5.64 -3.19
CA LYS A 119 19.82 6.39 -2.98
C LYS A 119 20.91 5.48 -2.41
N ALA A 120 20.57 4.65 -1.42
CA ALA A 120 21.52 3.73 -0.82
C ALA A 120 21.98 2.64 -1.80
N ALA A 121 21.09 2.16 -2.68
CA ALA A 121 21.45 1.21 -3.74
C ALA A 121 22.43 1.82 -4.74
N PHE A 122 22.11 2.99 -5.30
CA PHE A 122 23.02 3.70 -6.22
C PHE A 122 24.40 4.00 -5.59
N LYS A 123 24.41 4.35 -4.32
CA LYS A 123 25.69 4.59 -3.59
C LYS A 123 26.58 3.35 -3.53
N LYS A 124 26.01 2.14 -3.47
CA LYS A 124 26.80 0.89 -3.53
C LYS A 124 27.54 0.72 -4.85
N ASP A 125 26.95 1.23 -5.92
CA ASP A 125 27.52 1.23 -7.27
C ASP A 125 28.42 2.46 -7.54
N ASN A 126 28.81 3.17 -6.48
CA ASN A 126 29.59 4.43 -6.53
C ASN A 126 28.91 5.56 -7.32
N LEU A 127 27.58 5.52 -7.43
CA LEU A 127 26.78 6.55 -8.06
C LEU A 127 25.97 7.32 -7.01
N TYR A 128 26.02 8.62 -7.06
CA TYR A 128 25.33 9.49 -6.10
C TYR A 128 24.08 10.09 -6.73
N MET A 129 22.92 9.78 -6.15
CA MET A 129 21.63 10.30 -6.61
C MET A 129 21.38 11.68 -6.01
N ILE A 130 21.14 12.65 -6.86
CA ILE A 130 20.68 14.01 -6.53
C ILE A 130 19.23 14.09 -7.02
N VAL A 131 18.33 14.45 -6.11
CA VAL A 131 16.91 14.61 -6.40
C VAL A 131 16.58 16.08 -6.36
N ASP A 132 15.91 16.58 -7.39
CA ASP A 132 15.47 17.97 -7.45
C ASP A 132 14.42 18.25 -6.37
N GLU A 133 14.37 19.48 -5.88
CA GLU A 133 13.49 19.87 -4.76
C GLU A 133 12.00 19.72 -5.08
N ASP A 134 11.61 19.90 -6.35
CA ASP A 134 10.23 19.77 -6.82
C ASP A 134 9.81 18.31 -7.08
N MET A 135 10.77 17.40 -7.18
CA MET A 135 10.53 16.00 -7.55
C MET A 135 9.62 15.24 -6.60
N PRO A 136 9.75 15.35 -5.26
CA PRO A 136 8.85 14.70 -4.32
C PRO A 136 7.40 15.11 -4.53
N ASP A 137 7.13 16.39 -4.72
CA ASP A 137 5.79 16.91 -4.95
C ASP A 137 5.19 16.40 -6.26
N LYS A 138 5.99 16.32 -7.33
CA LYS A 138 5.57 15.77 -8.63
C LYS A 138 5.28 14.29 -8.58
N ILE A 139 6.06 13.51 -7.84
CA ILE A 139 5.78 12.08 -7.60
C ILE A 139 4.44 11.92 -6.91
N VAL A 140 4.19 12.70 -5.86
CA VAL A 140 2.93 12.66 -5.11
C VAL A 140 1.73 13.05 -6.00
N ASP A 141 1.87 14.08 -6.83
CA ASP A 141 0.83 14.47 -7.79
C ASP A 141 0.48 13.32 -8.74
N LYS A 142 1.50 12.67 -9.32
CA LYS A 142 1.30 11.51 -10.21
C LYS A 142 0.60 10.34 -9.51
N ILE A 143 0.93 10.08 -8.23
CA ILE A 143 0.28 9.04 -7.41
C ILE A 143 -1.22 9.33 -7.24
N ILE A 144 -1.55 10.59 -6.94
CA ILE A 144 -2.94 11.03 -6.73
C ILE A 144 -3.72 10.99 -8.04
N GLU A 145 -3.17 11.51 -9.13
CA GLU A 145 -3.78 11.49 -10.47
C GLU A 145 -4.10 10.07 -10.95
N GLN A 146 -3.19 9.12 -10.70
CA GLN A 146 -3.36 7.71 -11.08
C GLN A 146 -4.16 6.90 -10.06
N ASN A 147 -4.62 7.52 -8.98
CA ASN A 147 -5.32 6.87 -7.88
C ASN A 147 -4.56 5.66 -7.31
N LEU A 148 -3.25 5.79 -7.21
CA LEU A 148 -2.38 4.76 -6.65
C LEU A 148 -2.37 4.86 -5.12
N GLY A 149 -2.42 3.71 -4.46
CA GLY A 149 -2.25 3.66 -3.00
C GLY A 149 -0.77 3.82 -2.58
N ALA A 150 -0.49 3.59 -1.30
CA ALA A 150 0.87 3.68 -0.75
C ALA A 150 1.92 2.84 -1.51
N ARG A 151 1.53 1.72 -2.13
CA ARG A 151 2.40 0.92 -3.01
C ARG A 151 2.82 1.68 -4.28
N GLY A 152 1.98 2.60 -4.76
CA GLY A 152 2.29 3.44 -5.92
C GLY A 152 3.54 4.30 -5.71
N VAL A 153 3.81 4.73 -4.46
CA VAL A 153 5.02 5.50 -4.12
C VAL A 153 6.28 4.72 -4.48
N ALA A 154 6.35 3.46 -4.05
CA ALA A 154 7.50 2.60 -4.35
C ALA A 154 7.61 2.28 -5.85
N ASN A 155 6.48 2.02 -6.51
CA ASN A 155 6.44 1.67 -7.93
C ASN A 155 6.95 2.82 -8.81
N ILE A 156 6.51 4.05 -8.57
CA ILE A 156 6.96 5.23 -9.34
C ILE A 156 8.45 5.49 -9.12
N VAL A 157 8.92 5.41 -7.87
CA VAL A 157 10.35 5.56 -7.57
C VAL A 157 11.17 4.47 -8.28
N GLU A 158 10.66 3.24 -8.31
CA GLU A 158 11.31 2.13 -8.99
C GLU A 158 11.36 2.32 -10.52
N GLU A 159 10.25 2.75 -11.13
CA GLU A 159 10.16 3.08 -12.55
C GLU A 159 11.22 4.11 -12.95
N ILE A 160 11.28 5.24 -12.23
CA ILE A 160 12.27 6.30 -12.46
C ILE A 160 13.70 5.78 -12.32
N CYS A 161 13.97 4.95 -11.30
CA CYS A 161 15.30 4.41 -11.05
C CYS A 161 15.70 3.35 -12.10
N ASN A 162 14.75 2.50 -12.54
CA ASN A 162 15.02 1.49 -13.56
C ASN A 162 15.34 2.12 -14.93
N GLU A 163 14.66 3.18 -15.32
CA GLU A 163 15.02 3.96 -16.49
C GLU A 163 16.46 4.48 -16.38
N SER A 164 16.88 4.87 -15.19
CA SER A 164 18.25 5.34 -14.93
C SER A 164 19.31 4.24 -15.10
N TYR A 165 18.98 2.98 -14.81
CA TYR A 165 19.90 1.85 -14.99
C TYR A 165 20.03 1.40 -16.45
N ASN A 166 19.05 1.67 -17.29
CA ASN A 166 19.07 1.29 -18.72
C ASN A 166 20.05 2.13 -19.56
N PHE A 167 20.49 3.27 -19.04
CA PHE A 167 21.56 4.03 -19.67
C PHE A 167 22.91 3.43 -19.26
N ASP A 168 23.80 3.20 -20.23
CA ASP A 168 25.14 2.58 -20.11
C ASP A 168 26.04 3.38 -19.14
N MET A 169 25.73 3.27 -17.84
CA MET A 169 26.25 4.11 -16.76
C MET A 169 27.67 3.71 -16.33
N LEU A 170 28.02 2.45 -16.52
CA LEU A 170 29.28 1.87 -16.05
C LEU A 170 30.48 2.29 -16.92
N SER A 171 30.25 2.73 -18.16
CA SER A 171 31.30 3.07 -19.12
C SER A 171 31.80 4.51 -19.06
N ARG A 172 31.06 5.44 -18.44
CA ARG A 172 31.31 6.90 -18.56
C ARG A 172 32.11 7.53 -17.40
N GLY A 173 32.31 6.82 -16.29
CA GLY A 173 32.99 7.39 -15.12
C GLY A 173 32.21 8.53 -14.44
N ASP A 174 30.91 8.68 -14.74
CA ASP A 174 30.04 9.66 -14.12
C ASP A 174 29.68 9.20 -12.71
N LYS A 175 29.78 10.13 -11.72
CA LYS A 175 29.56 9.79 -10.31
C LYS A 175 28.25 10.31 -9.75
N TYR A 176 27.52 11.13 -10.47
CA TYR A 176 26.28 11.74 -10.03
C TYR A 176 25.18 11.52 -11.07
N ILE A 177 24.00 11.17 -10.57
CA ILE A 177 22.78 11.11 -11.35
C ILE A 177 21.78 12.10 -10.77
N ARG A 178 21.26 12.99 -11.60
CA ARG A 178 20.22 13.93 -11.23
C ARG A 178 18.86 13.41 -11.67
N ILE A 179 17.99 13.26 -10.69
CA ILE A 179 16.59 12.87 -10.87
C ILE A 179 15.74 14.14 -10.88
N HIS A 180 15.11 14.41 -12.01
CA HIS A 180 14.33 15.62 -12.26
C HIS A 180 12.92 15.30 -12.73
N SER A 181 12.02 16.26 -12.63
CA SER A 181 10.58 16.08 -12.90
C SER A 181 10.26 15.64 -14.34
N GLY A 182 11.10 15.95 -15.32
CA GLY A 182 10.95 15.48 -16.71
C GLY A 182 10.97 13.96 -16.84
N MET A 183 11.65 13.25 -15.93
CA MET A 183 11.68 11.78 -15.92
C MET A 183 10.32 11.15 -15.73
N LEU A 184 9.39 11.83 -15.07
CA LEU A 184 7.99 11.38 -14.94
C LEU A 184 7.25 11.35 -16.28
N ASN A 185 7.79 12.03 -17.29
CA ASN A 185 7.27 12.10 -18.66
C ASN A 185 8.17 11.35 -19.66
N GLY A 186 9.09 10.50 -19.17
CA GLY A 186 9.98 9.69 -20.01
C GLY A 186 11.26 10.41 -20.48
N GLU A 187 11.61 11.56 -19.90
CA GLU A 187 12.91 12.18 -20.17
C GLU A 187 14.04 11.40 -19.51
N PRO A 188 15.21 11.29 -20.14
CA PRO A 188 16.33 10.56 -19.56
C PRO A 188 16.93 11.27 -18.35
N PRO A 189 17.54 10.53 -17.41
CA PRO A 189 18.26 11.11 -16.30
C PRO A 189 19.49 11.90 -16.74
N ILE A 190 19.91 12.87 -15.94
CA ILE A 190 21.09 13.70 -16.24
C ILE A 190 22.29 13.16 -15.47
N PHE A 191 23.33 12.77 -16.18
CA PHE A 191 24.60 12.32 -15.61
C PHE A 191 25.59 13.45 -15.49
N MET A 192 26.30 13.53 -14.35
CA MET A 192 27.24 14.57 -14.05
C MET A 192 28.55 14.01 -13.52
N LYS A 193 29.68 14.59 -13.95
CA LYS A 193 31.00 14.29 -13.42
C LYS A 193 31.29 15.16 -12.19
N ARG A 194 32.01 14.59 -11.23
CA ARG A 194 32.55 15.39 -10.15
C ARG A 194 33.61 16.36 -10.73
N LYS A 195 33.39 17.65 -10.54
CA LYS A 195 34.46 18.63 -10.76
C LYS A 195 35.58 18.48 -9.74
#